data_fae8f143c712fe8c741d001c12e8ddbd
#
_entry.id   fae8f143c712fe8c741d001c12e8ddbd
#
_cell.length_a   1.000
_cell.length_b   1.000
_cell.length_c   1.000
_cell.angle_alpha   90.00
_cell.angle_beta   90.00
_cell.angle_gamma   90.00
#
_symmetry.space_group_name_H-M   'P 1'
#
loop_
_entity.id
_entity.type
_entity.pdbx_description
1 polymer ?
#
loop_
_entity_poly.entity_id
_entity_poly.type
_entity_poly.pdbx_seq_one_letter_code
_entity_poly.pdbx_strand_id
1 'polypeptide(L)'
;MVKHRLAIAGGLLGAGLLTVALPTPAAFAEERTCRGTLGAVTVDNLRVPQYASCTLNGTYVKGTIKVERSASLLARSVRVVGNVQGENAKSVIVRNSSRVGGSVQVKQGGSATVEASRITGDIQFDANRAYLKANSNNVGGSIQVVGNSGGAWIYRNVVNGNLQCKENRPAPTGSGNVVGGNKEDQCRRF
;
A
#
# COMPACT_ATOMS: atom_id res chain seq x y z
N MET A 1 28.56 30.41 -88.08
CA MET A 1 27.80 31.07 -87.00
C MET A 1 27.13 30.01 -86.19
N VAL A 2 27.66 29.61 -85.06
CA VAL A 2 27.11 28.58 -84.20
C VAL A 2 26.77 29.26 -82.88
N LYS A 3 25.50 29.28 -82.47
CA LYS A 3 24.99 29.85 -81.24
C LYS A 3 24.99 28.73 -80.17
N HIS A 4 25.84 28.82 -79.15
CA HIS A 4 25.75 27.97 -78.00
C HIS A 4 24.68 28.48 -76.99
N ARG A 5 23.75 27.63 -76.64
CA ARG A 5 22.80 27.87 -75.55
C ARG A 5 23.32 27.26 -74.27
N LEU A 6 23.51 28.11 -73.29
CA LEU A 6 23.87 27.72 -71.92
C LEU A 6 22.63 27.30 -71.16
N ALA A 7 22.59 26.07 -70.65
CA ALA A 7 21.52 25.58 -69.77
C ALA A 7 21.96 25.78 -68.32
N ILE A 8 21.14 26.53 -67.57
CA ILE A 8 21.32 26.73 -66.10
C ILE A 8 20.55 25.63 -65.38
N ALA A 9 21.26 24.76 -64.69
CA ALA A 9 20.67 23.78 -63.81
C ALA A 9 20.41 24.42 -62.43
N GLY A 10 19.12 24.59 -62.09
CA GLY A 10 18.69 25.03 -60.76
C GLY A 10 18.73 23.90 -59.75
N GLY A 11 19.62 23.99 -58.77
CA GLY A 11 19.67 23.06 -57.64
C GLY A 11 18.62 23.47 -56.58
N LEU A 12 17.66 22.59 -56.27
CA LEU A 12 16.79 22.73 -55.11
C LEU A 12 17.57 22.30 -53.84
N LEU A 13 17.85 23.27 -52.97
CA LEU A 13 18.30 23.01 -51.60
C LEU A 13 17.10 22.62 -50.77
N GLY A 14 16.95 21.31 -50.48
CA GLY A 14 15.98 20.79 -49.51
C GLY A 14 16.42 21.11 -48.10
N ALA A 15 15.77 22.06 -47.43
CA ALA A 15 15.97 22.31 -45.99
C ALA A 15 15.29 21.19 -45.18
N GLY A 16 16.09 20.21 -44.71
CA GLY A 16 15.64 19.18 -43.76
C GLY A 16 15.38 19.81 -42.40
N LEU A 17 14.11 19.87 -41.97
CA LEU A 17 13.76 20.22 -40.61
C LEU A 17 14.19 19.07 -39.69
N LEU A 18 15.29 19.26 -38.94
CA LEU A 18 15.61 18.36 -37.80
C LEU A 18 14.60 18.68 -36.67
N THR A 19 13.64 17.78 -36.46
CA THR A 19 12.80 17.80 -35.28
C THR A 19 13.59 17.26 -34.08
N VAL A 20 14.09 18.16 -33.23
CA VAL A 20 14.68 17.79 -31.94
C VAL A 20 13.54 17.35 -31.00
N ALA A 21 13.41 16.04 -30.78
CA ALA A 21 12.53 15.50 -29.75
C ALA A 21 13.10 15.88 -28.38
N LEU A 22 12.46 16.82 -27.69
CA LEU A 22 12.80 17.14 -26.31
C LEU A 22 12.40 15.95 -25.44
N PRO A 23 13.27 15.50 -24.51
CA PRO A 23 12.91 14.44 -23.56
C PRO A 23 11.74 14.94 -22.71
N THR A 24 10.63 14.21 -22.73
CA THR A 24 9.51 14.46 -21.83
C THR A 24 10.00 14.20 -20.40
N PRO A 25 9.78 15.14 -19.45
CA PRO A 25 10.16 14.89 -18.05
C PRO A 25 9.41 13.65 -17.54
N ALA A 26 10.14 12.72 -16.92
CA ALA A 26 9.52 11.58 -16.27
C ALA A 26 8.51 12.10 -15.22
N ALA A 27 7.23 11.73 -15.37
CA ALA A 27 6.21 12.09 -14.41
C ALA A 27 6.51 11.33 -13.11
N PHE A 28 7.09 12.00 -12.12
CA PHE A 28 7.22 11.46 -10.78
C PHE A 28 5.82 11.27 -10.20
N ALA A 29 5.55 10.08 -9.63
CA ALA A 29 4.29 9.83 -8.95
C ALA A 29 4.13 10.83 -7.78
N GLU A 30 3.11 11.69 -7.84
CA GLU A 30 2.88 12.73 -6.84
C GLU A 30 2.50 12.12 -5.49
N GLU A 31 3.15 12.55 -4.41
CA GLU A 31 2.80 12.13 -3.06
C GLU A 31 1.82 13.13 -2.42
N ARG A 32 0.59 12.70 -2.21
CA ARG A 32 -0.44 13.49 -1.50
C ARG A 32 -0.24 13.42 0.00
N THR A 33 -0.01 14.55 0.65
CA THR A 33 -0.05 14.65 2.10
C THR A 33 -1.50 14.71 2.60
N CYS A 34 -1.84 13.85 3.58
CA CYS A 34 -3.17 13.83 4.20
C CYS A 34 -3.11 14.26 5.67
N ARG A 35 -3.85 15.32 5.97
CA ARG A 35 -4.20 15.78 7.32
C ARG A 35 -5.70 16.02 7.34
N GLY A 36 -6.49 15.24 8.09
CA GLY A 36 -7.95 15.33 8.10
C GLY A 36 -8.61 14.27 7.23
N THR A 37 -9.56 14.59 6.38
CA THR A 37 -10.40 13.62 5.66
C THR A 37 -10.27 13.76 4.15
N LEU A 38 -10.16 12.62 3.46
CA LEU A 38 -10.30 12.49 2.00
C LEU A 38 -11.48 11.57 1.69
N GLY A 39 -12.31 11.98 0.75
CA GLY A 39 -13.43 11.18 0.24
C GLY A 39 -13.01 10.30 -0.95
N ALA A 40 -13.96 10.01 -1.84
CA ALA A 40 -13.79 9.18 -3.03
C ALA A 40 -13.01 9.94 -4.13
N VAL A 41 -11.72 10.17 -3.90
CA VAL A 41 -10.79 10.80 -4.83
C VAL A 41 -9.68 9.82 -5.21
N THR A 42 -9.01 10.06 -6.34
CA THR A 42 -7.83 9.31 -6.77
C THR A 42 -6.57 10.10 -6.43
N VAL A 43 -5.59 9.41 -5.86
CA VAL A 43 -4.25 9.96 -5.58
C VAL A 43 -3.18 8.96 -6.01
N ASP A 44 -1.96 9.41 -6.30
CA ASP A 44 -0.88 8.50 -6.69
C ASP A 44 -0.29 7.80 -5.45
N ASN A 45 0.46 8.50 -4.62
CA ASN A 45 0.89 8.02 -3.31
C ASN A 45 0.28 8.89 -2.21
N LEU A 46 0.16 8.33 -1.00
CA LEU A 46 -0.41 9.05 0.13
C LEU A 46 0.52 8.96 1.34
N ARG A 47 0.78 10.09 1.95
CA ARG A 47 1.53 10.20 3.19
C ARG A 47 0.69 10.81 4.30
N VAL A 48 0.60 10.13 5.43
CA VAL A 48 0.09 10.68 6.69
C VAL A 48 1.30 11.11 7.51
N PRO A 49 1.60 12.41 7.57
CA PRO A 49 2.82 12.89 8.19
C PRO A 49 2.78 12.74 9.71
N GLN A 50 3.94 12.82 10.31
CA GLN A 50 4.14 12.69 11.76
C GLN A 50 3.12 13.50 12.57
N TYR A 51 2.54 12.88 13.60
CA TYR A 51 1.50 13.41 14.50
C TYR A 51 0.16 13.76 13.82
N ALA A 52 -0.01 13.54 12.53
CA ALA A 52 -1.26 13.82 11.85
C ALA A 52 -2.26 12.68 11.98
N SER A 53 -3.53 13.01 11.76
CA SER A 53 -4.60 12.03 11.57
C SER A 53 -5.18 12.17 10.17
N CYS A 54 -5.41 11.02 9.52
CA CYS A 54 -6.00 10.95 8.19
C CYS A 54 -7.15 9.94 8.18
N THR A 55 -8.30 10.36 7.67
CA THR A 55 -9.43 9.49 7.39
C THR A 55 -9.66 9.42 5.89
N LEU A 56 -9.71 8.20 5.36
CA LEU A 56 -9.97 7.91 3.96
C LEU A 56 -11.33 7.21 3.84
N ASN A 57 -12.21 7.74 3.01
CA ASN A 57 -13.54 7.15 2.74
C ASN A 57 -13.70 6.94 1.23
N GLY A 58 -13.58 5.69 0.76
CA GLY A 58 -13.69 5.35 -0.65
C GLY A 58 -12.54 5.86 -1.53
N THR A 59 -11.44 6.27 -0.96
CA THR A 59 -10.28 6.83 -1.69
C THR A 59 -9.56 5.76 -2.50
N TYR A 60 -9.19 6.08 -3.74
CA TYR A 60 -8.35 5.24 -4.59
C TYR A 60 -6.90 5.74 -4.56
N VAL A 61 -5.97 4.89 -4.10
CA VAL A 61 -4.53 5.17 -4.07
C VAL A 61 -3.84 4.25 -5.07
N LYS A 62 -3.25 4.81 -6.13
CA LYS A 62 -2.56 4.05 -7.17
C LYS A 62 -1.23 3.45 -6.70
N GLY A 63 -0.63 4.02 -5.68
CA GLY A 63 0.62 3.57 -5.08
C GLY A 63 0.44 3.12 -3.64
N THR A 64 1.29 3.59 -2.76
CA THR A 64 1.41 3.19 -1.35
C THR A 64 0.90 4.27 -0.41
N ILE A 65 0.33 3.85 0.72
CA ILE A 65 0.02 4.70 1.87
C ILE A 65 1.14 4.55 2.89
N LYS A 66 1.83 5.65 3.24
CA LYS A 66 2.82 5.71 4.34
C LYS A 66 2.22 6.44 5.53
N VAL A 67 2.26 5.81 6.70
CA VAL A 67 1.80 6.39 7.97
C VAL A 67 3.02 6.55 8.87
N GLU A 68 3.41 7.79 9.10
CA GLU A 68 4.63 8.12 9.83
C GLU A 68 4.46 8.01 11.36
N ARG A 69 5.57 8.26 12.07
CA ARG A 69 5.64 8.20 13.53
C ARG A 69 4.48 8.98 14.19
N SER A 70 3.83 8.36 15.16
CA SER A 70 2.73 8.94 15.94
C SER A 70 1.54 9.42 15.13
N ALA A 71 1.50 9.11 13.83
CA ALA A 71 0.36 9.42 12.97
C ALA A 71 -0.73 8.34 13.08
N SER A 72 -1.96 8.70 12.71
CA SER A 72 -3.11 7.82 12.71
C SER A 72 -3.77 7.77 11.33
N LEU A 73 -4.04 6.57 10.84
CA LEU A 73 -4.80 6.32 9.61
C LEU A 73 -6.09 5.58 9.93
N LEU A 74 -7.20 6.06 9.40
CA LEU A 74 -8.47 5.36 9.31
C LEU A 74 -8.89 5.25 7.85
N ALA A 75 -8.73 4.06 7.25
CA ALA A 75 -9.08 3.77 5.87
C ALA A 75 -10.33 2.89 5.79
N ARG A 76 -11.40 3.42 5.18
CA ARG A 76 -12.69 2.74 4.98
C ARG A 76 -13.01 2.64 3.51
N SER A 77 -13.37 1.43 3.05
CA SER A 77 -13.79 1.18 1.67
C SER A 77 -12.79 1.71 0.63
N VAL A 78 -11.49 1.69 0.96
CA VAL A 78 -10.43 2.20 0.09
C VAL A 78 -9.98 1.15 -0.92
N ARG A 79 -9.42 1.60 -2.03
CA ARG A 79 -8.66 0.79 -2.95
C ARG A 79 -7.21 1.29 -3.00
N VAL A 80 -6.27 0.45 -2.61
CA VAL A 80 -4.83 0.74 -2.65
C VAL A 80 -4.18 -0.27 -3.56
N VAL A 81 -3.44 0.16 -4.58
CA VAL A 81 -2.73 -0.75 -5.50
C VAL A 81 -1.45 -1.29 -4.86
N GLY A 82 -0.70 -0.44 -4.17
CA GLY A 82 0.50 -0.79 -3.41
C GLY A 82 0.21 -1.24 -1.99
N ASN A 83 1.04 -0.83 -1.06
CA ASN A 83 1.02 -1.23 0.34
C ASN A 83 0.35 -0.19 1.25
N VAL A 84 -0.03 -0.62 2.45
CA VAL A 84 -0.29 0.26 3.59
C VAL A 84 0.82 0.01 4.62
N GLN A 85 1.64 1.02 4.87
CA GLN A 85 2.83 0.91 5.72
C GLN A 85 2.76 1.89 6.88
N GLY A 86 2.86 1.39 8.10
CA GLY A 86 2.96 2.19 9.32
C GLY A 86 4.20 1.80 10.11
N GLU A 87 5.15 2.70 10.23
CA GLU A 87 6.31 2.53 11.08
C GLU A 87 6.26 3.54 12.23
N ASN A 88 6.35 3.06 13.46
CA ASN A 88 6.13 3.87 14.66
C ASN A 88 4.80 4.64 14.67
N ALA A 89 3.82 4.23 13.85
CA ALA A 89 2.52 4.88 13.77
C ALA A 89 1.72 4.71 15.08
N LYS A 90 0.91 5.69 15.44
CA LYS A 90 0.02 5.60 16.60
C LYS A 90 -1.08 4.58 16.37
N SER A 91 -1.71 4.60 15.18
CA SER A 91 -2.79 3.69 14.83
C SER A 91 -2.93 3.55 13.31
N VAL A 92 -3.13 2.31 12.84
CA VAL A 92 -3.44 2.03 11.43
C VAL A 92 -4.70 1.16 11.38
N ILE A 93 -5.78 1.67 10.80
CA ILE A 93 -7.05 0.96 10.66
C ILE A 93 -7.45 0.87 9.20
N VAL A 94 -7.59 -0.37 8.69
CA VAL A 94 -8.07 -0.69 7.33
C VAL A 94 -9.31 -1.58 7.47
N ARG A 95 -10.46 -1.12 6.99
CA ARG A 95 -11.72 -1.85 7.19
C ARG A 95 -12.80 -1.56 6.14
N ASN A 96 -13.98 -2.18 6.29
CA ASN A 96 -15.18 -1.93 5.50
C ASN A 96 -14.95 -2.23 4.01
N SER A 97 -14.66 -3.49 3.68
CA SER A 97 -14.46 -3.96 2.30
C SER A 97 -13.32 -3.26 1.54
N SER A 98 -12.33 -2.76 2.27
CA SER A 98 -11.12 -2.19 1.67
C SER A 98 -10.34 -3.24 0.87
N ARG A 99 -9.65 -2.80 -0.18
CA ARG A 99 -8.82 -3.65 -1.03
C ARG A 99 -7.40 -3.11 -1.09
N VAL A 100 -6.43 -3.92 -0.71
CA VAL A 100 -4.99 -3.59 -0.77
C VAL A 100 -4.32 -4.60 -1.68
N GLY A 101 -3.72 -4.12 -2.79
CA GLY A 101 -3.05 -4.95 -3.79
C GLY A 101 -1.69 -5.48 -3.30
N GLY A 102 -1.03 -4.77 -2.43
CA GLY A 102 0.17 -5.21 -1.70
C GLY A 102 -0.16 -5.72 -0.31
N SER A 103 0.69 -5.40 0.65
CA SER A 103 0.62 -5.82 2.06
C SER A 103 0.18 -4.69 2.99
N VAL A 104 -0.37 -5.06 4.15
CA VAL A 104 -0.56 -4.15 5.29
C VAL A 104 0.51 -4.46 6.33
N GLN A 105 1.43 -3.52 6.54
CA GLN A 105 2.60 -3.66 7.41
C GLN A 105 2.58 -2.61 8.50
N VAL A 106 2.49 -3.02 9.75
CA VAL A 106 2.55 -2.11 10.90
C VAL A 106 3.64 -2.58 11.86
N LYS A 107 4.68 -1.76 12.00
CA LYS A 107 5.89 -2.11 12.77
C LYS A 107 6.19 -1.07 13.83
N GLN A 108 6.63 -1.55 15.01
CA GLN A 108 7.12 -0.74 16.13
C GLN A 108 6.15 0.36 16.61
N GLY A 109 4.86 0.22 16.23
CA GLY A 109 3.82 1.22 16.47
C GLY A 109 2.94 0.94 17.68
N GLY A 110 1.79 1.60 17.67
CA GLY A 110 0.70 1.40 18.60
C GLY A 110 -0.26 0.32 18.13
N SER A 111 -1.50 0.70 17.80
CA SER A 111 -2.55 -0.23 17.40
C SER A 111 -2.62 -0.44 15.89
N ALA A 112 -3.07 -1.64 15.50
CA ALA A 112 -3.43 -1.93 14.11
C ALA A 112 -4.72 -2.74 14.03
N THR A 113 -5.58 -2.42 13.08
CA THR A 113 -6.79 -3.18 12.78
C THR A 113 -6.90 -3.37 11.27
N VAL A 114 -6.98 -4.62 10.83
CA VAL A 114 -7.36 -4.98 9.47
C VAL A 114 -8.62 -5.86 9.59
N GLU A 115 -9.72 -5.37 9.07
CA GLU A 115 -11.03 -6.01 9.27
C GLU A 115 -11.88 -5.98 8.01
N ALA A 116 -12.56 -7.09 7.72
CA ALA A 116 -13.49 -7.22 6.60
C ALA A 116 -12.91 -6.66 5.30
N SER A 117 -11.68 -7.04 4.98
CA SER A 117 -10.91 -6.47 3.86
C SER A 117 -10.22 -7.56 3.03
N ARG A 118 -9.90 -7.24 1.78
CA ARG A 118 -9.11 -8.10 0.89
C ARG A 118 -7.69 -7.55 0.76
N ILE A 119 -6.70 -8.35 1.14
CA ILE A 119 -5.28 -8.04 1.07
C ILE A 119 -4.65 -9.07 0.13
N THR A 120 -4.04 -8.63 -0.97
CA THR A 120 -3.42 -9.57 -1.93
C THR A 120 -2.08 -10.10 -1.42
N GLY A 121 -1.31 -9.26 -0.75
CA GLY A 121 -0.08 -9.63 -0.05
C GLY A 121 -0.35 -10.10 1.38
N ASP A 122 0.50 -9.69 2.30
CA ASP A 122 0.52 -10.12 3.69
C ASP A 122 -0.15 -9.11 4.64
N ILE A 123 -0.54 -9.57 5.82
CA ILE A 123 -0.77 -8.75 7.00
C ILE A 123 0.39 -8.99 7.97
N GLN A 124 1.16 -7.96 8.29
CA GLN A 124 2.34 -8.03 9.15
C GLN A 124 2.22 -7.05 10.32
N PHE A 125 2.19 -7.60 11.53
CA PHE A 125 2.23 -6.84 12.79
C PHE A 125 3.49 -7.23 13.56
N ASP A 126 4.45 -6.31 13.63
CA ASP A 126 5.77 -6.56 14.20
C ASP A 126 6.13 -5.54 15.28
N ALA A 127 6.46 -6.02 16.47
CA ALA A 127 6.92 -5.24 17.61
C ALA A 127 5.98 -4.09 18.03
N ASN A 128 4.66 -4.23 17.86
CA ASN A 128 3.69 -3.20 18.24
C ASN A 128 3.32 -3.31 19.73
N ARG A 129 2.95 -2.17 20.34
CA ARG A 129 2.76 -2.05 21.78
C ARG A 129 1.32 -1.94 22.25
N ALA A 130 0.37 -1.78 21.32
CA ALA A 130 -1.04 -1.68 21.64
C ALA A 130 -1.85 -2.74 20.89
N TYR A 131 -3.16 -2.71 21.02
CA TYR A 131 -4.09 -3.70 20.52
C TYR A 131 -4.02 -3.92 19.00
N LEU A 132 -3.97 -5.20 18.62
CA LEU A 132 -3.90 -5.63 17.23
C LEU A 132 -5.10 -6.50 16.86
N LYS A 133 -5.65 -6.30 15.67
CA LYS A 133 -6.80 -7.07 15.17
C LYS A 133 -6.64 -7.42 13.70
N ALA A 134 -6.72 -8.69 13.37
CA ALA A 134 -6.92 -9.20 12.02
C ALA A 134 -8.19 -10.05 12.01
N ASN A 135 -9.29 -9.55 11.45
CA ASN A 135 -10.59 -10.21 11.55
C ASN A 135 -11.36 -10.20 10.23
N SER A 136 -11.87 -11.36 9.83
CA SER A 136 -12.74 -11.53 8.65
C SER A 136 -12.09 -11.02 7.36
N ASN A 137 -10.80 -11.21 7.19
CA ASN A 137 -10.07 -10.81 5.99
C ASN A 137 -9.88 -11.97 5.02
N ASN A 138 -9.75 -11.65 3.73
CA ASN A 138 -9.23 -12.55 2.69
C ASN A 138 -7.80 -12.11 2.36
N VAL A 139 -6.81 -12.94 2.69
CA VAL A 139 -5.38 -12.64 2.58
C VAL A 139 -4.75 -13.59 1.57
N GLY A 140 -4.19 -13.03 0.50
CA GLY A 140 -3.53 -13.80 -0.56
C GLY A 140 -2.16 -14.35 -0.16
N GLY A 141 -1.45 -13.64 0.71
CA GLY A 141 -0.20 -14.07 1.34
C GLY A 141 -0.44 -14.66 2.73
N SER A 142 0.39 -14.29 3.68
CA SER A 142 0.41 -14.77 5.07
C SER A 142 -0.06 -13.72 6.06
N ILE A 143 -0.46 -14.17 7.26
CA ILE A 143 -0.61 -13.30 8.44
C ILE A 143 0.54 -13.59 9.39
N GLN A 144 1.34 -12.56 9.70
CA GLN A 144 2.49 -12.64 10.60
C GLN A 144 2.31 -11.68 11.77
N VAL A 145 2.35 -12.19 12.98
CA VAL A 145 2.18 -11.42 14.21
C VAL A 145 3.33 -11.77 15.15
N VAL A 146 4.35 -10.89 15.20
CA VAL A 146 5.64 -11.21 15.84
C VAL A 146 6.03 -10.14 16.86
N GLY A 147 6.46 -10.56 18.04
CA GLY A 147 7.07 -9.69 19.06
C GLY A 147 6.18 -8.59 19.62
N ASN A 148 4.85 -8.73 19.55
CA ASN A 148 3.93 -7.68 19.98
C ASN A 148 3.60 -7.80 21.49
N SER A 149 3.36 -6.66 22.16
CA SER A 149 3.08 -6.59 23.59
C SER A 149 1.69 -6.09 23.99
N GLY A 150 0.88 -5.66 23.02
CA GLY A 150 -0.46 -5.09 23.26
C GLY A 150 -1.63 -6.07 23.13
N GLY A 151 -1.35 -7.36 22.90
CA GLY A 151 -2.36 -8.36 22.58
C GLY A 151 -2.78 -8.35 21.10
N ALA A 152 -3.14 -9.52 20.58
CA ALA A 152 -3.58 -9.67 19.19
C ALA A 152 -4.78 -10.61 19.07
N TRP A 153 -5.79 -10.21 18.29
CA TRP A 153 -6.99 -10.96 18.00
C TRP A 153 -7.05 -11.30 16.52
N ILE A 154 -7.10 -12.62 16.21
CA ILE A 154 -6.97 -13.15 14.86
C ILE A 154 -8.11 -14.12 14.60
N TYR A 155 -9.20 -13.63 14.02
CA TYR A 155 -10.43 -14.42 13.86
C TYR A 155 -10.95 -14.43 12.44
N ARG A 156 -11.47 -15.58 11.99
CA ARG A 156 -12.28 -15.73 10.77
C ARG A 156 -11.58 -15.20 9.51
N ASN A 157 -10.27 -15.30 9.42
CA ASN A 157 -9.55 -14.94 8.20
C ASN A 157 -9.46 -16.15 7.26
N VAL A 158 -9.50 -15.88 5.97
CA VAL A 158 -9.11 -16.83 4.92
C VAL A 158 -7.72 -16.41 4.44
N VAL A 159 -6.73 -17.27 4.64
CA VAL A 159 -5.31 -17.01 4.41
C VAL A 159 -4.77 -18.06 3.46
N ASN A 160 -4.25 -17.65 2.28
CA ASN A 160 -3.68 -18.62 1.33
C ASN A 160 -2.29 -19.11 1.77
N GLY A 161 -1.48 -18.25 2.37
CA GLY A 161 -0.18 -18.58 2.95
C GLY A 161 -0.28 -19.11 4.36
N ASN A 162 0.68 -18.76 5.21
CA ASN A 162 0.79 -19.22 6.60
C ASN A 162 0.14 -18.23 7.58
N LEU A 163 -0.28 -18.76 8.73
CA LEU A 163 -0.65 -17.97 9.90
C LEU A 163 0.40 -18.20 10.98
N GLN A 164 1.30 -17.23 11.18
CA GLN A 164 2.41 -17.31 12.12
C GLN A 164 2.27 -16.29 13.24
N CYS A 165 2.42 -16.77 14.49
CA CYS A 165 2.41 -15.91 15.68
C CYS A 165 3.58 -16.29 16.59
N LYS A 166 4.55 -15.38 16.72
CA LYS A 166 5.77 -15.68 17.47
C LYS A 166 6.10 -14.57 18.47
N GLU A 167 6.57 -14.94 19.65
CA GLU A 167 7.12 -14.01 20.65
C GLU A 167 6.15 -12.91 21.11
N ASN A 168 4.81 -13.10 20.98
CA ASN A 168 3.85 -12.12 21.46
C ASN A 168 3.57 -12.29 22.96
N ARG A 169 3.41 -11.19 23.68
CA ARG A 169 3.06 -11.15 25.11
C ARG A 169 2.03 -10.05 25.38
N PRO A 170 0.78 -10.38 25.76
CA PRO A 170 0.23 -11.74 25.92
C PRO A 170 0.18 -12.52 24.60
N ALA A 171 0.08 -13.84 24.71
CA ALA A 171 -0.14 -14.71 23.54
C ALA A 171 -1.41 -14.27 22.79
N PRO A 172 -1.41 -14.32 21.45
CA PRO A 172 -2.58 -13.97 20.67
C PRO A 172 -3.79 -14.88 20.99
N THR A 173 -4.98 -14.36 20.73
CA THR A 173 -6.22 -15.14 20.76
C THR A 173 -6.82 -15.22 19.36
N GLY A 174 -7.42 -16.33 19.00
CA GLY A 174 -7.96 -16.50 17.66
C GLY A 174 -8.76 -17.79 17.49
N SER A 175 -9.62 -17.79 16.48
CA SER A 175 -10.34 -18.99 16.03
C SER A 175 -10.99 -18.77 14.66
N GLY A 176 -11.42 -19.89 14.04
CA GLY A 176 -12.18 -19.84 12.79
C GLY A 176 -11.37 -19.37 11.58
N ASN A 177 -10.03 -19.41 11.65
CA ASN A 177 -9.19 -19.08 10.51
C ASN A 177 -9.04 -20.29 9.58
N VAL A 178 -9.27 -20.09 8.29
CA VAL A 178 -9.02 -21.06 7.22
C VAL A 178 -7.67 -20.70 6.61
N VAL A 179 -6.69 -21.61 6.73
CA VAL A 179 -5.30 -21.35 6.31
C VAL A 179 -4.88 -22.41 5.32
N GLY A 180 -4.45 -21.97 4.12
CA GLY A 180 -4.00 -22.86 3.05
C GLY A 180 -2.60 -23.44 3.30
N GLY A 181 -1.73 -22.68 3.97
CA GLY A 181 -0.42 -23.13 4.45
C GLY A 181 -0.47 -23.67 5.88
N ASN A 182 0.53 -23.31 6.67
CA ASN A 182 0.69 -23.79 8.05
C ASN A 182 0.17 -22.77 9.07
N LYS A 183 -0.35 -23.30 10.20
CA LYS A 183 -0.58 -22.54 11.43
C LYS A 183 0.59 -22.80 12.38
N GLU A 184 1.35 -21.75 12.69
CA GLU A 184 2.66 -21.88 13.33
C GLU A 184 2.71 -21.24 14.72
N ASP A 185 3.57 -21.78 15.57
CA ASP A 185 3.92 -21.29 16.90
C ASP A 185 2.68 -21.04 17.79
N GLN A 186 2.50 -19.82 18.31
CA GLN A 186 1.38 -19.44 19.17
C GLN A 186 0.01 -19.53 18.48
N CYS A 187 -0.02 -19.50 17.13
CA CYS A 187 -1.25 -19.56 16.32
C CYS A 187 -1.64 -20.98 15.86
N ARG A 188 -0.93 -22.02 16.27
CA ARG A 188 -1.16 -23.39 15.74
C ARG A 188 -2.58 -23.95 15.95
N ARG A 189 -3.32 -23.38 16.87
CA ARG A 189 -4.70 -23.86 17.21
C ARG A 189 -5.82 -22.93 16.71
N PHE A 190 -5.55 -21.91 15.93
CA PHE A 190 -6.51 -20.87 15.52
C PHE A 190 -7.35 -21.25 14.30
#